data_6f5a02e66e972426458ef7daab922a58
#
_entry.id   6f5a02e66e972426458ef7daab922a58
#
_cell.length_a   1.000
_cell.length_b   1.000
_cell.length_c   1.000
_cell.angle_alpha   90.00
_cell.angle_beta   90.00
_cell.angle_gamma   90.00
#
_symmetry.space_group_name_H-M   'P 1'
#
loop_
_entity.id
_entity.type
_entity.pdbx_description
1 polymer ?
#
loop_
_entity_poly.entity_id
_entity_poly.type
_entity_poly.pdbx_seq_one_letter_code
_entity_poly.pdbx_strand_id
1 'polypeptide(L)'
;DRPDPPPPIELRLDASSQLSWDGQPMAIGDLQSRLQAQASEHAGNLPELRISTDPSAEYDGMAKILAAAEATGMQRIAFVQ
;
A
#
# COMPACT_ATOMS: atom_id res chain seq x y z
N ASP A 1 16.46 9.49 21.82
CA ASP A 1 16.34 8.31 20.97
C ASP A 1 15.15 8.43 20.07
N ARG A 2 15.39 8.25 18.80
CA ARG A 2 14.31 8.23 17.83
C ARG A 2 13.83 6.81 17.60
N PRO A 3 12.51 6.60 17.60
CA PRO A 3 12.03 5.28 17.19
C PRO A 3 12.41 5.03 15.73
N ASP A 4 12.79 3.80 15.46
CA ASP A 4 13.08 3.43 14.07
C ASP A 4 11.82 3.55 13.23
N PRO A 5 11.94 4.03 11.97
CA PRO A 5 10.77 4.05 11.12
C PRO A 5 10.25 2.64 10.90
N PRO A 6 8.92 2.47 10.75
CA PRO A 6 8.38 1.14 10.47
C PRO A 6 8.89 0.64 9.13
N PRO A 7 8.96 -0.68 8.94
CA PRO A 7 9.39 -1.21 7.65
C PRO A 7 8.40 -0.81 6.55
N PRO A 8 8.89 -0.64 5.33
CA PRO A 8 8.00 -0.26 4.22
C PRO A 8 6.98 -1.36 3.95
N ILE A 9 5.80 -0.94 3.51
CA ILE A 9 4.73 -1.85 3.14
C ILE A 9 4.85 -2.13 1.65
N GLU A 10 4.98 -3.39 1.29
CA GLU A 10 5.10 -3.76 -0.11
C GLU A 10 3.74 -4.22 -0.63
N LEU A 11 3.20 -3.46 -1.58
CA LEU A 11 1.95 -3.79 -2.24
C LEU A 11 2.27 -4.24 -3.66
N ARG A 12 1.70 -5.35 -4.06
CA ARG A 12 1.92 -5.88 -5.39
C ARG A 12 0.58 -6.16 -6.06
N LEU A 13 0.43 -5.66 -7.27
CA LEU A 13 -0.75 -5.90 -8.08
C LEU A 13 -0.34 -6.74 -9.29
N ASP A 14 -0.89 -7.93 -9.42
CA ASP A 14 -0.52 -8.82 -10.51
C ASP A 14 -1.38 -8.60 -11.75
N ALA A 15 -1.11 -9.40 -12.81
CA ALA A 15 -1.83 -9.26 -14.07
C ALA A 15 -3.32 -9.55 -13.95
N SER A 16 -3.72 -10.32 -12.94
CA SER A 16 -5.12 -10.62 -12.66
C SER A 16 -5.78 -9.59 -11.78
N SER A 17 -5.10 -8.47 -11.53
CA SER A 17 -5.56 -7.42 -10.61
C SER A 17 -5.73 -7.92 -9.18
N GLN A 18 -4.96 -8.94 -8.81
CA GLN A 18 -4.96 -9.45 -7.45
C GLN A 18 -3.91 -8.73 -6.64
N LEU A 19 -4.31 -8.25 -5.46
CA LEU A 19 -3.44 -7.48 -4.60
C LEU A 19 -2.76 -8.38 -3.57
N SER A 20 -1.49 -8.10 -3.31
CA SER A 20 -0.74 -8.77 -2.24
C SER A 20 -0.14 -7.72 -1.32
N TRP A 21 -0.17 -8.04 -0.03
CA TRP A 21 0.42 -7.19 1.02
C TRP A 21 1.57 -7.98 1.64
N ASP A 22 2.79 -7.49 1.42
CA ASP A 22 4.01 -8.17 1.89
C ASP A 22 4.04 -9.65 1.51
N GLY A 23 3.56 -9.94 0.29
CA GLY A 23 3.55 -11.29 -0.24
C GLY A 23 2.31 -12.11 0.08
N GLN A 24 1.36 -11.55 0.82
CA GLN A 24 0.13 -12.26 1.16
C GLN A 24 -1.05 -11.69 0.41
N PRO A 25 -1.84 -12.54 -0.26
CA PRO A 25 -2.99 -12.04 -1.02
C PRO A 25 -4.04 -11.41 -0.10
N MET A 26 -4.63 -10.33 -0.59
CA MET A 26 -5.71 -9.66 0.12
C MET A 26 -6.68 -9.05 -0.87
N ALA A 27 -7.90 -8.80 -0.42
CA ALA A 27 -8.89 -8.13 -1.24
C ALA A 27 -8.61 -6.64 -1.31
N ILE A 28 -8.77 -6.06 -2.50
CA ILE A 28 -8.55 -4.62 -2.68
C ILE A 28 -9.48 -3.80 -1.80
N GLY A 29 -10.69 -4.32 -1.54
CA GLY A 29 -11.64 -3.64 -0.67
C GLY A 29 -11.21 -3.55 0.77
N ASP A 30 -10.28 -4.39 1.20
CA ASP A 30 -9.78 -4.36 2.57
C ASP A 30 -8.55 -3.48 2.73
N LEU A 31 -8.01 -2.98 1.62
CA LEU A 31 -6.77 -2.22 1.63
C LEU A 31 -6.87 -0.95 2.46
N GLN A 32 -7.95 -0.20 2.29
CA GLN A 32 -8.11 1.07 3.01
C GLN A 32 -8.16 0.84 4.52
N SER A 33 -8.86 -0.18 4.97
CA SER A 33 -8.93 -0.50 6.39
C SER A 33 -7.57 -0.88 6.95
N ARG A 34 -6.80 -1.64 6.19
CA ARG A 34 -5.46 -2.03 6.62
C ARG A 34 -4.51 -0.86 6.68
N LEU A 35 -4.56 0.01 5.67
CA LEU A 35 -3.73 1.22 5.68
C LEU A 35 -4.12 2.13 6.82
N GLN A 36 -5.41 2.24 7.10
CA GLN A 36 -5.88 3.07 8.19
C GLN A 36 -5.39 2.55 9.54
N ALA A 37 -5.37 1.23 9.72
CA ALA A 37 -4.83 0.63 10.93
C ALA A 37 -3.34 0.93 11.07
N GLN A 38 -2.59 0.85 9.99
CA GLN A 38 -1.17 1.18 10.00
C GLN A 38 -0.94 2.65 10.32
N ALA A 39 -1.78 3.53 9.76
CA ALA A 39 -1.65 4.95 10.03
C ALA A 39 -1.92 5.26 11.50
N SER A 40 -2.86 4.56 12.12
CA SER A 40 -3.15 4.73 13.54
C SER A 40 -2.00 4.20 14.42
N GLU A 41 -1.44 3.06 14.06
CA GLU A 41 -0.34 2.47 14.81
C GLU A 41 0.93 3.31 14.75
N HIS A 42 1.17 3.95 13.61
CA HIS A 42 2.40 4.70 13.38
C HIS A 42 2.11 6.18 13.16
N ALA A 43 1.18 6.72 13.93
CA ALA A 43 0.84 8.14 13.82
C ALA A 43 2.07 9.00 14.02
N GLY A 44 2.31 9.92 13.09
CA GLY A 44 3.48 10.78 13.11
C GLY A 44 4.73 10.15 12.51
N ASN A 45 4.69 8.86 12.15
CA ASN A 45 5.82 8.20 11.53
C ASN A 45 5.31 7.08 10.62
N LEU A 46 4.59 7.48 9.58
CA LEU A 46 3.94 6.54 8.67
C LEU A 46 4.95 5.77 7.83
N PRO A 47 4.67 4.48 7.56
CA PRO A 47 5.56 3.69 6.71
C PRO A 47 5.48 4.13 5.26
N GLU A 48 6.52 3.82 4.50
CA GLU A 48 6.55 4.04 3.07
C GLU A 48 5.73 2.95 2.38
N LEU A 49 4.96 3.33 1.36
CA LEU A 49 4.27 2.37 0.52
C LEU A 49 5.10 2.13 -0.73
N ARG A 50 5.46 0.89 -0.95
CA ARG A 50 6.15 0.47 -2.17
C ARG A 50 5.17 -0.30 -3.02
N ILE A 51 4.81 0.26 -4.16
CA ILE A 51 3.81 -0.32 -5.04
C ILE A 51 4.47 -0.89 -6.28
N SER A 52 4.27 -2.17 -6.50
CA SER A 52 4.75 -2.87 -7.68
C SER A 52 3.55 -3.38 -8.46
N THR A 53 3.47 -3.05 -9.75
CA THR A 53 2.38 -3.50 -10.59
C THR A 53 2.93 -4.27 -11.78
N ASP A 54 2.21 -5.33 -12.16
CA ASP A 54 2.51 -6.03 -13.39
C ASP A 54 2.11 -5.13 -14.57
N PRO A 55 2.89 -5.10 -15.66
CA PRO A 55 2.53 -4.27 -16.82
C PRO A 55 1.16 -4.61 -17.41
N SER A 56 0.66 -5.82 -17.18
CA SER A 56 -0.66 -6.23 -17.66
C SER A 56 -1.77 -5.94 -16.67
N ALA A 57 -1.45 -5.39 -15.49
CA ALA A 57 -2.47 -5.08 -14.50
C ALA A 57 -3.33 -3.92 -14.97
N GLU A 58 -4.60 -3.96 -14.60
CA GLU A 58 -5.54 -2.91 -15.00
C GLU A 58 -5.27 -1.63 -14.21
N TYR A 59 -5.42 -0.51 -14.92
CA TYR A 59 -5.25 0.81 -14.32
C TYR A 59 -6.23 1.02 -13.14
N ASP A 60 -7.42 0.42 -13.23
CA ASP A 60 -8.43 0.56 -12.21
C ASP A 60 -7.95 0.08 -10.84
N GLY A 61 -7.22 -1.04 -10.82
CA GLY A 61 -6.64 -1.55 -9.58
C GLY A 61 -5.62 -0.58 -8.98
N MET A 62 -4.76 -0.02 -9.83
CA MET A 62 -3.78 0.97 -9.40
C MET A 62 -4.47 2.21 -8.82
N ALA A 63 -5.53 2.67 -9.48
CA ALA A 63 -6.26 3.84 -9.03
C ALA A 63 -6.88 3.60 -7.66
N LYS A 64 -7.37 2.40 -7.41
CA LYS A 64 -7.95 2.06 -6.10
C LYS A 64 -6.90 2.04 -5.00
N ILE A 65 -5.71 1.55 -5.32
CA ILE A 65 -4.61 1.56 -4.36
C ILE A 65 -4.23 3.00 -3.99
N LEU A 66 -4.10 3.85 -4.99
CA LEU A 66 -3.74 5.25 -4.74
C LEU A 66 -4.83 5.99 -3.97
N ALA A 67 -6.09 5.71 -4.28
CA ALA A 67 -7.20 6.33 -3.56
C ALA A 67 -7.20 5.90 -2.09
N ALA A 68 -6.92 4.63 -1.81
CA ALA A 68 -6.84 4.15 -0.44
C ALA A 68 -5.68 4.79 0.31
N ALA A 69 -4.54 4.95 -0.36
CA ALA A 69 -3.37 5.58 0.25
C ALA A 69 -3.67 7.04 0.59
N GLU A 70 -4.30 7.77 -0.31
CA GLU A 70 -4.66 9.16 -0.06
C GLU A 70 -5.67 9.29 1.08
N ALA A 71 -6.64 8.40 1.13
CA ALA A 71 -7.68 8.44 2.16
C ALA A 71 -7.10 8.23 3.56
N THR A 72 -5.96 7.53 3.66
CA THR A 72 -5.33 7.25 4.95
C THR A 72 -4.17 8.18 5.27
N GLY A 73 -3.91 9.16 4.41
CA GLY A 73 -2.85 10.14 4.65
C GLY A 73 -1.44 9.65 4.39
N MET A 74 -1.30 8.53 3.70
CA MET A 74 0.04 8.04 3.35
C MET A 74 0.69 8.97 2.34
N GLN A 75 1.85 9.51 2.67
CA GLN A 75 2.52 10.50 1.84
C GLN A 75 3.73 9.94 1.11
N ARG A 76 4.34 8.90 1.66
CA ARG A 76 5.52 8.31 1.04
C ARG A 76 5.10 7.13 0.18
N ILE A 77 4.98 7.38 -1.11
CA ILE A 77 4.57 6.35 -2.06
C ILE A 77 5.67 6.21 -3.10
N ALA A 78 6.21 5.02 -3.23
CA ALA A 78 7.23 4.72 -4.22
C ALA A 78 6.72 3.63 -5.16
N PHE A 79 6.95 3.82 -6.45
CA PHE A 79 6.61 2.81 -7.44
C PHE A 79 7.86 2.01 -7.77
N VAL A 80 7.73 0.70 -7.64
CA VAL A 80 8.84 -0.22 -7.88
C VAL A 80 8.53 -1.03 -9.14
N GLN A 81 9.50 -1.14 -10.03
CA GLN A 81 9.36 -1.93 -11.25
C GLN A 81 10.25 -3.15 -11.21
#